data_556c3e77a9d7b1b8194ab1b44db29542
#
_entry.id   556c3e77a9d7b1b8194ab1b44db29542
#
_cell.length_a   1.000
_cell.length_b   1.000
_cell.length_c   1.000
_cell.angle_alpha   90.00
_cell.angle_beta   90.00
_cell.angle_gamma   90.00
#
_symmetry.space_group_name_H-M   'P 1'
#
loop_
_entity.id
_entity.type
_entity.pdbx_description
1 polymer ?
#
loop_
_entity_poly.entity_id
_entity_poly.type
_entity_poly.pdbx_seq_one_letter_code
_entity_poly.pdbx_strand_id
1 'polypeptide(L)'
;MEFRHLRYFLALADELHFGRAAQRLAISQPPLSVAIQQLEASVGARLFDRDSKGVRLTPAGLAFRVRAQGLLDQAEDACALAREVQAGEVGRLRLGFVGSTLFNGLAGWLQRFQAGRPKVEVVVVELNSQDQIDALLAEELDLGLIHTDRLPPALACEPLYREPFMACLPAAHPLASEARIPLAALSEQPFILFSRKGSPDYHARIVEICRQHGFYPRLQHEGRHWLSVVSLVAQGLGVSIVPAAFERSGIQGAVFRPLSDALDPSTVFAAWRASSDGVLREQLLAARRG
;
A
#
# COMPACT_ATOMS: atom_id res chain seq x y z
N MET A 1 -27.97 20.99 22.81
CA MET A 1 -26.70 20.82 23.54
C MET A 1 -25.54 20.92 22.54
N GLU A 2 -24.45 21.66 22.83
CA GLU A 2 -23.26 21.86 21.99
C GLU A 2 -22.00 21.59 22.83
N PHE A 3 -20.85 21.32 22.18
CA PHE A 3 -19.58 21.08 22.88
C PHE A 3 -19.15 22.22 23.81
N ARG A 4 -19.46 23.47 23.44
CA ARG A 4 -19.17 24.62 24.32
C ARG A 4 -19.93 24.52 25.66
N HIS A 5 -21.15 24.00 25.68
CA HIS A 5 -21.94 23.81 26.90
C HIS A 5 -21.29 22.78 27.83
N LEU A 6 -20.71 21.70 27.27
CA LEU A 6 -19.97 20.69 28.03
C LEU A 6 -18.70 21.29 28.65
N ARG A 7 -17.91 22.07 27.88
CA ARG A 7 -16.74 22.77 28.39
C ARG A 7 -17.06 23.73 29.50
N TYR A 8 -18.13 24.51 29.35
CA TYR A 8 -18.60 25.45 30.36
C TYR A 8 -19.09 24.76 31.63
N PHE A 9 -19.81 23.66 31.48
CA PHE A 9 -20.27 22.83 32.58
C PHE A 9 -19.08 22.24 33.36
N LEU A 10 -18.09 21.66 32.70
CA LEU A 10 -16.90 21.09 33.35
C LEU A 10 -16.08 22.16 34.07
N ALA A 11 -15.88 23.32 33.46
CA ALA A 11 -15.16 24.41 34.10
C ALA A 11 -15.90 24.91 35.38
N LEU A 12 -17.23 24.99 35.33
CA LEU A 12 -18.02 25.33 36.51
C LEU A 12 -18.04 24.20 37.54
N ALA A 13 -18.04 22.94 37.11
CA ALA A 13 -17.97 21.78 38.01
C ALA A 13 -16.63 21.68 38.79
N ASP A 14 -15.54 22.14 38.17
CA ASP A 14 -14.22 22.18 38.79
C ASP A 14 -14.10 23.37 39.73
N GLU A 15 -14.54 24.56 39.31
CA GLU A 15 -14.37 25.80 40.09
C GLU A 15 -15.43 25.97 41.19
N LEU A 16 -16.61 25.39 41.03
CA LEU A 16 -17.78 25.58 41.90
C LEU A 16 -18.08 27.06 42.17
N HIS A 17 -17.70 27.94 41.23
CA HIS A 17 -17.87 29.37 41.33
C HIS A 17 -17.94 30.00 39.93
N PHE A 18 -19.05 30.61 39.60
CA PHE A 18 -19.30 31.18 38.25
C PHE A 18 -18.25 32.20 37.81
N GLY A 19 -17.81 33.08 38.70
CA GLY A 19 -16.80 34.11 38.41
C GLY A 19 -15.43 33.49 38.06
N ARG A 20 -14.94 32.51 38.84
CA ARG A 20 -13.68 31.81 38.56
C ARG A 20 -13.78 30.98 37.30
N ALA A 21 -14.88 30.27 37.10
CA ALA A 21 -15.12 29.48 35.88
C ALA A 21 -15.16 30.38 34.65
N ALA A 22 -15.82 31.52 34.70
CA ALA A 22 -15.86 32.49 33.61
C ALA A 22 -14.45 33.06 33.32
N GLN A 23 -13.69 33.39 34.36
CA GLN A 23 -12.30 33.85 34.21
C GLN A 23 -11.42 32.76 33.53
N ARG A 24 -11.51 31.50 33.99
CA ARG A 24 -10.80 30.36 33.38
C ARG A 24 -11.17 30.16 31.92
N LEU A 25 -12.40 30.42 31.55
CA LEU A 25 -12.91 30.30 30.17
C LEU A 25 -12.65 31.55 29.33
N ALA A 26 -12.05 32.61 29.91
CA ALA A 26 -11.82 33.91 29.26
C ALA A 26 -13.11 34.56 28.73
N ILE A 27 -14.22 34.44 29.47
CA ILE A 27 -15.52 35.03 29.17
C ILE A 27 -16.06 35.81 30.38
N SER A 28 -17.12 36.61 30.18
CA SER A 28 -17.85 37.21 31.27
C SER A 28 -18.82 36.19 31.92
N GLN A 29 -19.22 36.45 33.16
CA GLN A 29 -20.10 35.53 33.91
C GLN A 29 -21.53 35.37 33.30
N PRO A 30 -22.19 36.41 32.72
CA PRO A 30 -23.55 36.28 32.20
C PRO A 30 -23.69 35.21 31.10
N PRO A 31 -22.85 35.15 30.03
CA PRO A 31 -22.95 34.10 29.03
C PRO A 31 -22.71 32.69 29.59
N LEU A 32 -21.83 32.53 30.58
CA LEU A 32 -21.66 31.23 31.27
C LEU A 32 -22.95 30.80 31.97
N SER A 33 -23.60 31.73 32.71
CA SER A 33 -24.87 31.42 33.41
C SER A 33 -25.99 31.03 32.45
N VAL A 34 -26.13 31.72 31.32
CA VAL A 34 -27.10 31.40 30.29
C VAL A 34 -26.80 30.04 29.66
N ALA A 35 -25.54 29.74 29.34
CA ALA A 35 -25.17 28.46 28.73
C ALA A 35 -25.44 27.26 29.68
N ILE A 36 -25.20 27.42 30.99
CA ILE A 36 -25.50 26.38 31.98
C ILE A 36 -27.06 26.16 32.07
N GLN A 37 -27.82 27.23 32.08
CA GLN A 37 -29.29 27.10 32.06
C GLN A 37 -29.82 26.41 30.82
N GLN A 38 -29.26 26.75 29.65
CA GLN A 38 -29.61 26.09 28.37
C GLN A 38 -29.22 24.61 28.39
N LEU A 39 -28.08 24.27 28.97
CA LEU A 39 -27.63 22.88 29.14
C LEU A 39 -28.60 22.11 30.05
N GLU A 40 -28.92 22.65 31.24
CA GLU A 40 -29.88 22.04 32.19
C GLU A 40 -31.22 21.84 31.56
N ALA A 41 -31.73 22.80 30.79
CA ALA A 41 -32.97 22.68 30.03
C ALA A 41 -32.90 21.60 28.93
N SER A 42 -31.77 21.52 28.23
CA SER A 42 -31.55 20.49 27.19
C SER A 42 -31.42 19.07 27.74
N VAL A 43 -30.84 18.94 28.94
CA VAL A 43 -30.69 17.65 29.65
C VAL A 43 -31.97 17.26 30.37
N GLY A 44 -32.82 18.23 30.70
CA GLY A 44 -34.06 18.01 31.45
C GLY A 44 -33.82 17.81 32.95
N ALA A 45 -32.67 18.19 33.46
CA ALA A 45 -32.31 18.04 34.88
C ALA A 45 -31.45 19.21 35.36
N ARG A 46 -31.58 19.57 36.63
CA ARG A 46 -30.65 20.48 37.27
C ARG A 46 -29.31 19.76 37.50
N LEU A 47 -28.24 20.40 37.09
CA LEU A 47 -26.87 19.86 37.23
C LEU A 47 -26.13 20.57 38.41
N PHE A 48 -26.55 21.77 38.76
CA PHE A 48 -26.03 22.56 39.90
C PHE A 48 -27.12 23.01 40.82
N ASP A 49 -26.85 22.87 42.14
CA ASP A 49 -27.54 23.58 43.20
C ASP A 49 -26.86 24.91 43.44
N ARG A 50 -27.68 25.96 43.54
CA ARG A 50 -27.25 27.36 43.77
C ARG A 50 -28.01 27.90 44.97
N ASP A 51 -27.25 28.10 46.06
CA ASP A 51 -27.81 28.67 47.30
C ASP A 51 -26.88 29.78 47.84
N SER A 52 -27.24 30.32 49.01
CA SER A 52 -26.44 31.34 49.69
C SER A 52 -25.06 30.85 50.15
N LYS A 53 -24.79 29.53 50.11
CA LYS A 53 -23.55 28.88 50.50
C LYS A 53 -22.64 28.59 49.28
N GLY A 54 -23.15 28.84 48.04
CA GLY A 54 -22.37 28.69 46.81
C GLY A 54 -22.98 27.77 45.76
N VAL A 55 -22.15 27.24 44.93
CA VAL A 55 -22.51 26.33 43.79
C VAL A 55 -22.00 24.93 44.11
N ARG A 56 -22.86 23.93 43.96
CA ARG A 56 -22.52 22.50 44.12
C ARG A 56 -23.12 21.68 43.02
N LEU A 57 -22.46 20.56 42.67
CA LEU A 57 -23.05 19.59 41.75
C LEU A 57 -24.19 18.83 42.40
N THR A 58 -25.29 18.68 41.68
CA THR A 58 -26.36 17.73 42.07
C THR A 58 -25.92 16.28 41.80
N PRO A 59 -26.59 15.26 42.30
CA PRO A 59 -26.36 13.87 41.89
C PRO A 59 -26.41 13.67 40.36
N ALA A 60 -27.34 14.35 39.68
CA ALA A 60 -27.40 14.37 38.22
C ALA A 60 -26.17 15.05 37.57
N GLY A 61 -25.70 16.17 38.19
CA GLY A 61 -24.48 16.85 37.77
C GLY A 61 -23.23 15.99 37.91
N LEU A 62 -23.10 15.25 39.03
CA LEU A 62 -22.01 14.29 39.22
C LEU A 62 -21.99 13.19 38.17
N ALA A 63 -23.15 12.57 37.88
CA ALA A 63 -23.27 11.56 36.86
C ALA A 63 -22.99 12.14 35.46
N PHE A 64 -23.49 13.35 35.17
CA PHE A 64 -23.26 14.03 33.91
C PHE A 64 -21.81 14.43 33.67
N ARG A 65 -21.07 14.81 34.73
CA ARG A 65 -19.66 15.22 34.66
C ARG A 65 -18.78 14.16 33.97
N VAL A 66 -18.93 12.90 34.41
CA VAL A 66 -18.13 11.78 33.84
C VAL A 66 -18.45 11.61 32.35
N ARG A 67 -19.71 11.71 31.98
CA ARG A 67 -20.13 11.56 30.58
C ARG A 67 -19.75 12.76 29.71
N ALA A 68 -19.85 13.97 30.26
CA ALA A 68 -19.47 15.20 29.56
C ALA A 68 -17.98 15.22 29.24
N GLN A 69 -17.12 14.79 30.18
CA GLN A 69 -15.69 14.65 29.93
C GLN A 69 -15.42 13.64 28.81
N GLY A 70 -15.99 12.42 28.92
CA GLY A 70 -15.78 11.39 27.89
C GLY A 70 -16.25 11.79 26.47
N LEU A 71 -17.31 12.64 26.36
CA LEU A 71 -17.72 13.15 25.05
C LEU A 71 -16.71 14.15 24.45
N LEU A 72 -16.07 14.99 25.28
CA LEU A 72 -15.02 15.88 24.80
C LEU A 72 -13.76 15.12 24.41
N ASP A 73 -13.35 14.12 25.20
CA ASP A 73 -12.23 13.26 24.92
C ASP A 73 -12.43 12.51 23.59
N GLN A 74 -13.62 11.93 23.37
CA GLN A 74 -13.97 11.27 22.10
C GLN A 74 -13.95 12.23 20.90
N ALA A 75 -14.36 13.48 21.07
CA ALA A 75 -14.27 14.47 20.00
C ALA A 75 -12.81 14.84 19.66
N GLU A 76 -11.96 14.93 20.66
CA GLU A 76 -10.52 15.16 20.46
C GLU A 76 -9.85 13.96 19.77
N ASP A 77 -10.17 12.73 20.19
CA ASP A 77 -9.70 11.50 19.55
C ASP A 77 -10.13 11.40 18.09
N ALA A 78 -11.37 11.76 17.76
CA ALA A 78 -11.85 11.79 16.38
C ALA A 78 -11.07 12.80 15.52
N CYS A 79 -10.77 13.97 16.06
CA CYS A 79 -9.93 14.96 15.38
C CYS A 79 -8.47 14.48 15.22
N ALA A 80 -7.93 13.78 16.19
CA ALA A 80 -6.59 13.20 16.12
C ALA A 80 -6.51 12.13 15.04
N LEU A 81 -7.49 11.19 15.02
CA LEU A 81 -7.58 10.14 14.01
C LEU A 81 -7.67 10.74 12.59
N ALA A 82 -8.49 11.76 12.38
CA ALA A 82 -8.59 12.40 11.08
C ALA A 82 -7.24 12.99 10.60
N ARG A 83 -6.47 13.56 11.51
CA ARG A 83 -5.12 14.05 11.22
C ARG A 83 -4.12 12.93 10.94
N GLU A 84 -4.16 11.83 11.72
CA GLU A 84 -3.32 10.65 11.50
C GLU A 84 -3.58 10.02 10.12
N VAL A 85 -4.86 9.90 9.73
CA VAL A 85 -5.24 9.38 8.40
C VAL A 85 -4.73 10.31 7.30
N GLN A 86 -4.91 11.63 7.44
CA GLN A 86 -4.42 12.60 6.46
C GLN A 86 -2.89 12.59 6.35
N ALA A 87 -2.18 12.35 7.44
CA ALA A 87 -0.72 12.24 7.47
C ALA A 87 -0.21 10.88 6.94
N GLY A 88 -1.09 9.90 6.68
CA GLY A 88 -0.72 8.54 6.31
C GLY A 88 -0.05 7.75 7.43
N GLU A 89 -0.40 8.04 8.68
CA GLU A 89 0.07 7.33 9.87
C GLU A 89 -0.85 6.15 10.24
N VAL A 90 -2.11 6.23 9.78
CA VAL A 90 -3.15 5.20 9.96
C VAL A 90 -3.82 4.94 8.61
N GLY A 91 -4.08 3.68 8.29
CA GLY A 91 -4.80 3.30 7.09
C GLY A 91 -4.48 1.90 6.61
N ARG A 92 -4.92 1.62 5.40
CA ARG A 92 -4.68 0.34 4.71
C ARG A 92 -4.17 0.61 3.31
N LEU A 93 -3.16 -0.14 2.87
CA LEU A 93 -2.59 -0.09 1.53
C LEU A 93 -2.61 -1.49 0.91
N ARG A 94 -3.31 -1.66 -0.19
CA ARG A 94 -3.42 -2.91 -0.96
C ARG A 94 -2.44 -2.85 -2.12
N LEU A 95 -1.42 -3.68 -2.07
CA LEU A 95 -0.33 -3.73 -3.04
C LEU A 95 -0.40 -5.01 -3.87
N GLY A 96 -0.60 -4.87 -5.18
CA GLY A 96 -0.37 -5.95 -6.14
C GLY A 96 1.10 -6.01 -6.56
N PHE A 97 1.62 -7.21 -6.80
CA PHE A 97 2.98 -7.35 -7.27
C PHE A 97 3.16 -8.52 -8.24
N VAL A 98 4.10 -8.40 -9.17
CA VAL A 98 4.57 -9.51 -10.01
C VAL A 98 5.72 -10.25 -9.31
N GLY A 99 5.80 -11.57 -9.49
CA GLY A 99 6.72 -12.45 -8.73
C GLY A 99 8.20 -12.05 -8.78
N SER A 100 8.68 -11.37 -9.83
CA SER A 100 10.08 -10.89 -9.91
C SER A 100 10.43 -9.88 -8.81
N THR A 101 9.45 -9.11 -8.31
CA THR A 101 9.67 -8.10 -7.29
C THR A 101 10.08 -8.68 -5.93
N LEU A 102 9.67 -9.91 -5.63
CA LEU A 102 10.09 -10.60 -4.40
C LEU A 102 11.62 -10.76 -4.34
N PHE A 103 12.23 -11.12 -5.48
CA PHE A 103 13.67 -11.29 -5.59
C PHE A 103 14.44 -9.97 -5.75
N ASN A 104 13.72 -8.87 -5.96
CA ASN A 104 14.26 -7.50 -6.03
C ASN A 104 14.06 -6.70 -4.74
N GLY A 105 13.85 -7.39 -3.61
CA GLY A 105 13.87 -6.78 -2.28
C GLY A 105 12.54 -6.21 -1.80
N LEU A 106 11.40 -6.61 -2.39
CA LEU A 106 10.07 -6.15 -1.96
C LEU A 106 9.85 -6.36 -0.45
N ALA A 107 10.25 -7.53 0.10
CA ALA A 107 10.07 -7.83 1.52
C ALA A 107 10.80 -6.81 2.43
N GLY A 108 12.06 -6.51 2.14
CA GLY A 108 12.83 -5.52 2.90
C GLY A 108 12.27 -4.09 2.75
N TRP A 109 11.75 -3.74 1.59
CA TRP A 109 11.08 -2.48 1.35
C TRP A 109 9.80 -2.35 2.21
N LEU A 110 8.94 -3.38 2.23
CA LEU A 110 7.75 -3.40 3.06
C LEU A 110 8.08 -3.34 4.56
N GLN A 111 9.10 -4.08 5.01
CA GLN A 111 9.54 -4.04 6.41
C GLN A 111 9.98 -2.64 6.84
N ARG A 112 10.77 -1.93 6.02
CA ARG A 112 11.17 -0.54 6.30
C ARG A 112 9.98 0.39 6.39
N PHE A 113 9.03 0.26 5.47
CA PHE A 113 7.82 1.07 5.48
C PHE A 113 6.98 0.85 6.75
N GLN A 114 6.74 -0.42 7.11
CA GLN A 114 5.93 -0.79 8.28
C GLN A 114 6.62 -0.44 9.61
N ALA A 115 7.95 -0.53 9.68
CA ALA A 115 8.69 -0.13 10.88
C ALA A 115 8.46 1.34 11.26
N GLY A 116 8.33 2.22 10.26
CA GLY A 116 8.01 3.64 10.48
C GLY A 116 6.51 3.94 10.64
N ARG A 117 5.63 2.95 10.40
CA ARG A 117 4.16 3.13 10.36
C ARG A 117 3.42 1.92 10.91
N PRO A 118 3.52 1.65 12.22
CA PRO A 118 2.96 0.44 12.82
C PRO A 118 1.42 0.36 12.79
N LYS A 119 0.75 1.52 12.58
CA LYS A 119 -0.72 1.59 12.46
C LYS A 119 -1.22 1.48 11.02
N VAL A 120 -0.32 1.29 10.03
CA VAL A 120 -0.69 1.08 8.62
C VAL A 120 -0.70 -0.40 8.31
N GLU A 121 -1.86 -0.91 7.91
CA GLU A 121 -1.98 -2.28 7.39
C GLU A 121 -1.55 -2.31 5.93
N VAL A 122 -0.56 -3.15 5.59
CA VAL A 122 -0.18 -3.40 4.20
C VAL A 122 -0.60 -4.82 3.82
N VAL A 123 -1.50 -4.93 2.85
CA VAL A 123 -1.94 -6.20 2.27
C VAL A 123 -1.28 -6.38 0.92
N VAL A 124 -0.58 -7.50 0.72
CA VAL A 124 0.13 -7.79 -0.52
C VAL A 124 -0.51 -8.97 -1.24
N VAL A 125 -0.66 -8.87 -2.57
CA VAL A 125 -1.26 -9.92 -3.40
C VAL A 125 -0.39 -10.14 -4.63
N GLU A 126 0.03 -11.39 -4.88
CA GLU A 126 0.70 -11.74 -6.13
C GLU A 126 -0.32 -11.89 -7.26
N LEU A 127 -0.19 -11.06 -8.27
CA LEU A 127 -1.05 -11.05 -9.46
C LEU A 127 -0.18 -10.80 -10.71
N ASN A 128 -0.60 -11.30 -11.88
CA ASN A 128 -0.02 -10.89 -13.14
C ASN A 128 -0.38 -9.43 -13.47
N SER A 129 0.28 -8.84 -14.47
CA SER A 129 0.10 -7.41 -14.79
C SER A 129 -1.34 -7.07 -15.20
N GLN A 130 -2.02 -7.95 -15.95
CA GLN A 130 -3.39 -7.69 -16.39
C GLN A 130 -4.37 -7.72 -15.21
N ASP A 131 -4.29 -8.74 -14.37
CA ASP A 131 -5.16 -8.85 -13.19
C ASP A 131 -4.94 -7.66 -12.21
N GLN A 132 -3.69 -7.15 -12.11
CA GLN A 132 -3.42 -5.93 -11.33
C GLN A 132 -4.05 -4.68 -11.96
N ILE A 133 -4.00 -4.52 -13.28
CA ILE A 133 -4.65 -3.43 -14.00
C ILE A 133 -6.16 -3.44 -13.73
N ASP A 134 -6.78 -4.61 -13.85
CA ASP A 134 -8.22 -4.79 -13.62
C ASP A 134 -8.58 -4.49 -12.16
N ALA A 135 -7.80 -4.97 -11.19
CA ALA A 135 -8.00 -4.71 -9.76
C ALA A 135 -7.77 -3.23 -9.37
N LEU A 136 -6.82 -2.53 -10.02
CA LEU A 136 -6.65 -1.08 -9.86
C LEU A 136 -7.87 -0.29 -10.37
N LEU A 137 -8.42 -0.68 -11.52
CA LEU A 137 -9.62 -0.06 -12.08
C LEU A 137 -10.86 -0.33 -11.21
N ALA A 138 -10.95 -1.54 -10.63
CA ALA A 138 -12.03 -1.93 -9.71
C ALA A 138 -11.86 -1.40 -8.27
N GLU A 139 -10.81 -0.62 -7.99
CA GLU A 139 -10.49 -0.12 -6.65
C GLU A 139 -10.19 -1.23 -5.61
N GLU A 140 -9.82 -2.40 -6.07
CA GLU A 140 -9.41 -3.52 -5.22
C GLU A 140 -7.92 -3.45 -4.82
N LEU A 141 -7.11 -2.71 -5.59
CA LEU A 141 -5.72 -2.37 -5.29
C LEU A 141 -5.53 -0.85 -5.26
N ASP A 142 -4.59 -0.41 -4.44
CA ASP A 142 -4.17 0.99 -4.33
C ASP A 142 -2.86 1.25 -5.11
N LEU A 143 -2.02 0.23 -5.22
CA LEU A 143 -0.75 0.24 -5.95
C LEU A 143 -0.52 -1.12 -6.60
N GLY A 144 -0.07 -1.13 -7.85
CA GLY A 144 0.36 -2.31 -8.58
C GLY A 144 1.83 -2.22 -8.98
N LEU A 145 2.56 -3.33 -8.89
CA LEU A 145 3.91 -3.46 -9.43
C LEU A 145 3.84 -4.37 -10.66
N ILE A 146 3.95 -3.79 -11.85
CA ILE A 146 3.60 -4.42 -13.13
C ILE A 146 4.73 -4.31 -14.16
N HIS A 147 4.67 -5.13 -15.20
CA HIS A 147 5.68 -5.16 -16.29
C HIS A 147 5.26 -4.42 -17.56
N THR A 148 4.28 -3.53 -17.51
CA THR A 148 3.86 -2.74 -18.67
C THR A 148 3.64 -1.29 -18.30
N ASP A 149 3.90 -0.37 -19.23
CA ASP A 149 3.56 1.05 -19.16
C ASP A 149 2.34 1.38 -20.06
N ARG A 150 1.81 0.38 -20.76
CA ARG A 150 0.62 0.51 -21.60
C ARG A 150 -0.62 0.37 -20.76
N LEU A 151 -1.09 1.49 -20.22
CA LEU A 151 -2.19 1.52 -19.28
C LEU A 151 -3.41 2.26 -19.86
N PRO A 152 -4.63 1.90 -19.41
CA PRO A 152 -5.81 2.73 -19.61
C PRO A 152 -5.60 4.15 -19.07
N PRO A 153 -6.23 5.19 -19.67
CA PRO A 153 -6.05 6.60 -19.25
C PRO A 153 -6.43 6.88 -17.77
N ALA A 154 -7.23 6.02 -17.15
CA ALA A 154 -7.59 6.14 -15.73
C ALA A 154 -6.45 5.76 -14.77
N LEU A 155 -5.39 5.12 -15.27
CA LEU A 155 -4.23 4.72 -14.48
C LEU A 155 -3.02 5.58 -14.85
N ALA A 156 -2.15 5.80 -13.87
CA ALA A 156 -0.84 6.40 -14.03
C ALA A 156 0.23 5.40 -13.61
N CYS A 157 1.45 5.53 -14.12
CA CYS A 157 2.58 4.74 -13.68
C CYS A 157 3.89 5.52 -13.74
N GLU A 158 4.86 5.03 -12.99
CA GLU A 158 6.26 5.44 -13.09
C GLU A 158 7.20 4.22 -13.09
N PRO A 159 8.36 4.29 -13.75
CA PRO A 159 9.33 3.22 -13.71
C PRO A 159 9.90 3.06 -12.31
N LEU A 160 9.81 1.83 -11.77
CA LEU A 160 10.31 1.51 -10.44
C LEU A 160 11.77 1.06 -10.47
N TYR A 161 12.08 0.07 -11.31
CA TYR A 161 13.44 -0.39 -11.59
C TYR A 161 13.52 -1.13 -12.92
N ARG A 162 14.75 -1.34 -13.37
CA ARG A 162 15.08 -2.08 -14.60
C ARG A 162 16.06 -3.19 -14.27
N GLU A 163 15.93 -4.31 -14.94
CA GLU A 163 16.81 -5.46 -14.80
C GLU A 163 17.06 -6.13 -16.16
N PRO A 164 18.25 -6.69 -16.41
CA PRO A 164 18.53 -7.39 -17.66
C PRO A 164 17.71 -8.67 -17.77
N PHE A 165 17.55 -9.15 -18.98
CA PHE A 165 17.11 -10.51 -19.25
C PHE A 165 18.28 -11.50 -19.18
N MET A 166 17.99 -12.71 -18.72
CA MET A 166 18.92 -13.83 -18.69
C MET A 166 18.32 -15.04 -19.40
N ALA A 167 19.17 -15.85 -20.03
CA ALA A 167 18.78 -17.18 -20.45
C ALA A 167 18.58 -18.06 -19.21
N CYS A 168 17.46 -18.76 -19.13
CA CYS A 168 17.19 -19.79 -18.14
C CYS A 168 17.25 -21.15 -18.83
N LEU A 169 18.14 -22.02 -18.40
CA LEU A 169 18.46 -23.30 -19.03
C LEU A 169 18.37 -24.45 -18.01
N PRO A 170 18.06 -25.67 -18.43
CA PRO A 170 18.32 -26.85 -17.61
C PRO A 170 19.79 -26.94 -17.24
N ALA A 171 20.11 -27.42 -16.03
CA ALA A 171 21.51 -27.56 -15.59
C ALA A 171 22.36 -28.49 -16.49
N ALA A 172 21.72 -29.47 -17.13
CA ALA A 172 22.38 -30.39 -18.05
C ALA A 172 22.46 -29.87 -19.51
N HIS A 173 21.96 -28.65 -19.78
CA HIS A 173 21.99 -28.08 -21.13
C HIS A 173 23.42 -27.78 -21.58
N PRO A 174 23.81 -28.06 -22.85
CA PRO A 174 25.19 -27.81 -23.34
C PRO A 174 25.68 -26.38 -23.11
N LEU A 175 24.80 -25.40 -23.26
CA LEU A 175 25.13 -23.99 -23.03
C LEU A 175 25.16 -23.58 -21.54
N ALA A 176 24.85 -24.48 -20.62
CA ALA A 176 24.84 -24.15 -19.19
C ALA A 176 26.24 -23.86 -18.63
N SER A 177 27.29 -24.33 -19.28
CA SER A 177 28.70 -24.04 -18.91
C SER A 177 29.23 -22.74 -19.47
N GLU A 178 28.54 -22.12 -20.44
CA GLU A 178 29.03 -20.89 -21.07
C GLU A 178 28.85 -19.68 -20.11
N ALA A 179 29.84 -18.79 -20.15
CA ALA A 179 29.78 -17.56 -19.32
C ALA A 179 28.73 -16.57 -19.80
N ARG A 180 28.48 -16.52 -21.10
CA ARG A 180 27.45 -15.69 -21.77
C ARG A 180 26.92 -16.43 -22.99
N ILE A 181 25.67 -16.22 -23.34
CA ILE A 181 24.97 -16.92 -24.40
C ILE A 181 24.43 -15.90 -25.42
N PRO A 182 24.77 -16.01 -26.73
CA PRO A 182 24.05 -15.24 -27.74
C PRO A 182 22.62 -15.76 -27.82
N LEU A 183 21.64 -14.86 -27.90
CA LEU A 183 20.24 -15.21 -27.91
C LEU A 183 19.88 -16.14 -29.08
N ALA A 184 20.52 -15.95 -30.24
CA ALA A 184 20.34 -16.79 -31.42
C ALA A 184 20.70 -18.27 -31.18
N ALA A 185 21.57 -18.58 -30.21
CA ALA A 185 21.90 -19.98 -29.86
C ALA A 185 20.72 -20.75 -29.25
N LEU A 186 19.65 -20.06 -28.89
CA LEU A 186 18.42 -20.66 -28.36
C LEU A 186 17.36 -20.89 -29.43
N SER A 187 17.59 -20.51 -30.71
CA SER A 187 16.58 -20.49 -31.78
C SER A 187 15.89 -21.84 -32.05
N GLU A 188 16.65 -22.95 -31.93
CA GLU A 188 16.13 -24.31 -32.18
C GLU A 188 15.58 -24.99 -30.90
N GLN A 189 15.68 -24.32 -29.76
CA GLN A 189 15.25 -24.90 -28.49
C GLN A 189 13.72 -24.74 -28.28
N PRO A 190 13.08 -25.69 -27.58
CA PRO A 190 11.71 -25.49 -27.13
C PRO A 190 11.65 -24.41 -26.06
N PHE A 191 10.79 -23.42 -26.23
CA PHE A 191 10.62 -22.32 -25.30
C PHE A 191 9.47 -22.57 -24.32
N ILE A 192 9.70 -22.13 -23.09
CA ILE A 192 8.68 -22.01 -22.04
C ILE A 192 8.54 -20.51 -21.75
N LEU A 193 7.37 -19.94 -22.00
CA LEU A 193 7.14 -18.52 -21.84
C LEU A 193 6.08 -18.25 -20.76
N PHE A 194 6.05 -17.01 -20.32
CA PHE A 194 4.98 -16.50 -19.49
C PHE A 194 3.66 -16.45 -20.31
N SER A 195 2.54 -16.82 -19.67
CA SER A 195 1.24 -16.89 -20.35
C SER A 195 0.83 -15.56 -20.95
N ARG A 196 0.51 -15.59 -22.25
CA ARG A 196 0.01 -14.43 -23.00
C ARG A 196 -1.26 -13.85 -22.37
N LYS A 197 -2.13 -14.68 -21.78
CA LYS A 197 -3.38 -14.22 -21.16
C LYS A 197 -3.12 -13.33 -19.93
N GLY A 198 -2.12 -13.66 -19.12
CA GLY A 198 -1.83 -12.95 -17.88
C GLY A 198 -0.98 -11.68 -18.04
N SER A 199 -0.16 -11.62 -19.12
CA SER A 199 0.68 -10.45 -19.41
C SER A 199 0.94 -10.36 -20.90
N PRO A 200 -0.04 -9.92 -21.69
CA PRO A 200 0.05 -9.91 -23.15
C PRO A 200 1.22 -9.06 -23.66
N ASP A 201 1.43 -7.88 -23.11
CA ASP A 201 2.52 -6.97 -23.53
C ASP A 201 3.90 -7.56 -23.20
N TYR A 202 4.04 -8.19 -22.04
CA TYR A 202 5.30 -8.81 -21.66
C TYR A 202 5.63 -10.04 -22.50
N HIS A 203 4.63 -10.87 -22.79
CA HIS A 203 4.76 -11.99 -23.74
C HIS A 203 5.18 -11.48 -25.13
N ALA A 204 4.48 -10.47 -25.65
CA ALA A 204 4.78 -9.87 -26.95
C ALA A 204 6.20 -9.28 -26.98
N ARG A 205 6.66 -8.68 -25.88
CA ARG A 205 8.03 -8.15 -25.75
C ARG A 205 9.09 -9.25 -25.90
N ILE A 206 8.93 -10.40 -25.24
CA ILE A 206 9.89 -11.51 -25.35
C ILE A 206 9.91 -12.07 -26.78
N VAL A 207 8.75 -12.24 -27.40
CA VAL A 207 8.66 -12.67 -28.79
C VAL A 207 9.34 -11.67 -29.71
N GLU A 208 9.15 -10.38 -29.50
CA GLU A 208 9.78 -9.32 -30.30
C GLU A 208 11.31 -9.29 -30.12
N ILE A 209 11.81 -9.49 -28.91
CA ILE A 209 13.25 -9.64 -28.65
C ILE A 209 13.82 -10.79 -29.47
N CYS A 210 13.19 -11.96 -29.48
CA CYS A 210 13.61 -13.10 -30.28
C CYS A 210 13.57 -12.78 -31.80
N ARG A 211 12.49 -12.11 -32.27
CA ARG A 211 12.33 -11.71 -33.68
C ARG A 211 13.45 -10.77 -34.14
N GLN A 212 13.83 -9.80 -33.32
CA GLN A 212 14.94 -8.87 -33.61
C GLN A 212 16.29 -9.58 -33.73
N HIS A 213 16.41 -10.80 -33.12
CA HIS A 213 17.61 -11.63 -33.20
C HIS A 213 17.46 -12.79 -34.19
N GLY A 214 16.52 -12.66 -35.13
CA GLY A 214 16.42 -13.51 -36.33
C GLY A 214 15.60 -14.79 -36.17
N PHE A 215 14.85 -14.98 -35.05
CA PHE A 215 14.01 -16.17 -34.91
C PHE A 215 12.71 -15.89 -34.14
N TYR A 216 11.76 -16.81 -34.29
CA TYR A 216 10.55 -16.86 -33.43
C TYR A 216 10.71 -17.97 -32.43
N PRO A 217 10.42 -17.73 -31.11
CA PRO A 217 10.55 -18.76 -30.11
C PRO A 217 9.56 -19.90 -30.39
N ARG A 218 10.07 -21.13 -30.42
CA ARG A 218 9.26 -22.33 -30.58
C ARG A 218 8.52 -22.63 -29.28
N LEU A 219 7.38 -21.95 -29.05
CA LEU A 219 6.60 -22.07 -27.83
C LEU A 219 6.08 -23.51 -27.65
N GLN A 220 6.50 -24.18 -26.59
CA GLN A 220 6.06 -25.52 -26.24
C GLN A 220 5.19 -25.53 -24.99
N HIS A 221 5.50 -24.70 -24.00
CA HIS A 221 4.77 -24.62 -22.74
C HIS A 221 4.59 -23.18 -22.30
N GLU A 222 3.53 -22.92 -21.52
CA GLU A 222 3.27 -21.63 -20.87
C GLU A 222 3.13 -21.81 -19.36
N GLY A 223 3.68 -20.86 -18.59
CA GLY A 223 3.49 -20.74 -17.14
C GLY A 223 2.73 -19.48 -16.78
N ARG A 224 1.85 -19.53 -15.78
CA ARG A 224 1.16 -18.34 -15.26
C ARG A 224 2.05 -17.52 -14.33
N HIS A 225 2.99 -18.18 -13.66
CA HIS A 225 3.93 -17.57 -12.73
C HIS A 225 5.36 -17.88 -13.15
N TRP A 226 6.26 -16.95 -12.96
CA TRP A 226 7.67 -17.13 -13.31
C TRP A 226 8.32 -18.34 -12.64
N LEU A 227 7.98 -18.59 -11.36
CA LEU A 227 8.50 -19.78 -10.68
C LEU A 227 8.09 -21.08 -11.38
N SER A 228 6.87 -21.13 -11.95
CA SER A 228 6.43 -22.28 -12.76
C SER A 228 7.24 -22.39 -14.05
N VAL A 229 7.53 -21.28 -14.73
CA VAL A 229 8.39 -21.26 -15.93
C VAL A 229 9.78 -21.80 -15.59
N VAL A 230 10.42 -21.25 -14.55
CA VAL A 230 11.77 -21.68 -14.12
C VAL A 230 11.77 -23.16 -13.68
N SER A 231 10.72 -23.60 -12.98
CA SER A 231 10.61 -25.01 -12.56
C SER A 231 10.47 -25.97 -13.74
N LEU A 232 9.70 -25.62 -14.76
CA LEU A 232 9.58 -26.42 -15.99
C LEU A 232 10.92 -26.47 -16.75
N VAL A 233 11.65 -25.36 -16.80
CA VAL A 233 13.01 -25.35 -17.35
C VAL A 233 13.93 -26.26 -16.54
N ALA A 234 13.90 -26.19 -15.21
CA ALA A 234 14.70 -27.05 -14.34
C ALA A 234 14.48 -28.55 -14.57
N GLN A 235 13.27 -28.92 -14.99
CA GLN A 235 12.90 -30.30 -15.34
C GLN A 235 13.29 -30.71 -16.78
N GLY A 236 13.94 -29.83 -17.52
CA GLY A 236 14.41 -30.15 -18.90
C GLY A 236 13.34 -30.03 -19.97
N LEU A 237 12.21 -29.37 -19.73
CA LEU A 237 11.10 -29.26 -20.67
C LEU A 237 11.32 -28.16 -21.73
N GLY A 238 12.41 -27.40 -21.64
CA GLY A 238 12.75 -26.35 -22.59
C GLY A 238 13.63 -25.28 -21.96
N VAL A 239 13.76 -24.15 -22.64
CA VAL A 239 14.52 -22.98 -22.20
C VAL A 239 13.61 -21.77 -22.06
N SER A 240 14.08 -20.72 -21.39
CA SER A 240 13.33 -19.47 -21.28
C SER A 240 14.25 -18.26 -21.27
N ILE A 241 13.65 -17.08 -21.46
CA ILE A 241 14.28 -15.78 -21.20
C ILE A 241 13.50 -15.17 -20.04
N VAL A 242 14.20 -14.88 -18.94
CA VAL A 242 13.60 -14.45 -17.69
C VAL A 242 14.29 -13.18 -17.16
N PRO A 243 13.61 -12.36 -16.33
CA PRO A 243 14.28 -11.29 -15.59
C PRO A 243 15.42 -11.82 -14.71
N ALA A 244 16.51 -11.08 -14.58
CA ALA A 244 17.68 -11.48 -13.80
C ALA A 244 17.37 -11.76 -12.32
N ALA A 245 16.33 -11.17 -11.78
CA ALA A 245 15.86 -11.43 -10.42
C ALA A 245 15.72 -12.92 -10.10
N PHE A 246 15.30 -13.74 -11.08
CA PHE A 246 15.06 -15.17 -10.90
C PHE A 246 16.32 -16.02 -10.70
N GLU A 247 17.51 -15.48 -10.99
CA GLU A 247 18.77 -16.12 -10.60
C GLU A 247 18.84 -16.36 -9.09
N ARG A 248 18.18 -15.49 -8.31
CA ARG A 248 18.08 -15.61 -6.84
C ARG A 248 16.93 -16.52 -6.37
N SER A 249 16.20 -17.17 -7.28
CA SER A 249 15.07 -18.04 -6.92
C SER A 249 15.48 -19.29 -6.14
N GLY A 250 16.73 -19.72 -6.25
CA GLY A 250 17.21 -20.93 -5.59
C GLY A 250 16.65 -22.25 -6.16
N ILE A 251 15.95 -22.20 -7.31
CA ILE A 251 15.41 -23.41 -7.94
C ILE A 251 16.54 -24.27 -8.47
N GLN A 252 16.72 -25.43 -7.86
CA GLN A 252 17.73 -26.40 -8.30
C GLN A 252 17.35 -27.01 -9.65
N GLY A 253 18.36 -27.26 -10.50
CA GLY A 253 18.16 -27.81 -11.84
C GLY A 253 18.00 -26.73 -12.92
N ALA A 254 17.80 -25.47 -12.58
CA ALA A 254 17.86 -24.33 -13.49
C ALA A 254 19.19 -23.58 -13.36
N VAL A 255 19.73 -23.16 -14.50
CA VAL A 255 20.94 -22.35 -14.58
C VAL A 255 20.62 -21.06 -15.33
N PHE A 256 21.10 -19.93 -14.81
CA PHE A 256 20.90 -18.61 -15.42
C PHE A 256 22.19 -18.12 -16.03
N ARG A 257 22.13 -17.65 -17.28
CA ARG A 257 23.29 -17.11 -17.99
C ARG A 257 22.97 -15.75 -18.59
N PRO A 258 23.86 -14.78 -18.41
CA PRO A 258 23.73 -13.49 -19.08
C PRO A 258 23.67 -13.69 -20.60
N LEU A 259 22.83 -12.93 -21.26
CA LEU A 259 22.83 -12.84 -22.72
C LEU A 259 23.97 -11.94 -23.18
N SER A 260 24.61 -12.28 -24.30
CA SER A 260 25.69 -11.44 -24.88
C SER A 260 25.14 -10.25 -25.66
N ASP A 261 23.86 -10.33 -26.03
CA ASP A 261 23.16 -9.32 -26.84
C ASP A 261 22.73 -8.14 -25.96
N ALA A 262 22.78 -6.95 -26.52
CA ALA A 262 22.27 -5.75 -25.88
C ALA A 262 20.74 -5.70 -26.00
N LEU A 263 20.04 -6.21 -25.00
CA LEU A 263 18.57 -6.20 -24.95
C LEU A 263 18.06 -5.02 -24.12
N ASP A 264 16.92 -4.49 -24.52
CA ASP A 264 16.17 -3.59 -23.68
C ASP A 264 15.78 -4.29 -22.36
N PRO A 265 16.09 -3.70 -21.20
CA PRO A 265 15.88 -4.36 -19.92
C PRO A 265 14.39 -4.59 -19.62
N SER A 266 14.11 -5.63 -18.85
CA SER A 266 12.80 -5.77 -18.19
C SER A 266 12.59 -4.62 -17.22
N THR A 267 11.45 -3.95 -17.33
CA THR A 267 11.12 -2.82 -16.44
C THR A 267 9.90 -3.19 -15.61
N VAL A 268 9.98 -2.93 -14.32
CA VAL A 268 8.83 -2.95 -13.42
C VAL A 268 8.39 -1.51 -13.20
N PHE A 269 7.11 -1.27 -13.34
CA PHE A 269 6.45 0.00 -13.11
C PHE A 269 5.61 -0.07 -11.84
N ALA A 270 5.60 1.01 -11.07
CA ALA A 270 4.58 1.26 -10.07
C ALA A 270 3.38 1.89 -10.77
N ALA A 271 2.18 1.32 -10.61
CA ALA A 271 0.96 1.79 -11.27
C ALA A 271 -0.15 2.00 -10.25
N TRP A 272 -0.97 3.04 -10.47
CA TRP A 272 -2.07 3.43 -9.58
C TRP A 272 -3.16 4.18 -10.34
N ARG A 273 -4.33 4.38 -9.72
CA ARG A 273 -5.37 5.23 -10.29
C ARG A 273 -4.95 6.69 -10.28
N ALA A 274 -5.02 7.36 -11.42
CA ALA A 274 -4.60 8.76 -11.58
C ALA A 274 -5.38 9.73 -10.66
N SER A 275 -6.64 9.39 -10.34
CA SER A 275 -7.51 10.19 -9.46
C SER A 275 -7.42 9.84 -7.98
N SER A 276 -6.64 8.83 -7.57
CA SER A 276 -6.57 8.41 -6.17
C SER A 276 -5.69 9.34 -5.33
N ASP A 277 -6.16 9.68 -4.12
CA ASP A 277 -5.29 10.24 -3.10
C ASP A 277 -4.20 9.22 -2.73
N GLY A 278 -2.95 9.66 -2.72
CA GLY A 278 -1.80 8.76 -2.76
C GLY A 278 -0.84 8.83 -1.59
N VAL A 279 -1.22 9.42 -0.44
CA VAL A 279 -0.29 9.66 0.67
C VAL A 279 0.46 8.38 1.09
N LEU A 280 -0.25 7.28 1.36
CA LEU A 280 0.38 6.00 1.74
C LEU A 280 1.20 5.41 0.60
N ARG A 281 0.71 5.49 -0.64
CA ARG A 281 1.44 5.06 -1.85
C ARG A 281 2.75 5.81 -2.01
N GLU A 282 2.73 7.14 -1.95
CA GLU A 282 3.92 7.99 -2.09
C GLU A 282 4.95 7.71 -1.01
N GLN A 283 4.49 7.56 0.23
CA GLN A 283 5.33 7.19 1.36
C GLN A 283 5.94 5.79 1.21
N LEU A 284 5.16 4.81 0.70
CA LEU A 284 5.71 3.49 0.39
C LEU A 284 6.78 3.58 -0.70
N LEU A 285 6.50 4.27 -1.82
CA LEU A 285 7.47 4.45 -2.92
C LEU A 285 8.74 5.16 -2.45
N ALA A 286 8.64 6.15 -1.56
CA ALA A 286 9.79 6.83 -0.97
C ALA A 286 10.63 5.89 -0.09
N ALA A 287 10.01 5.01 0.70
CA ALA A 287 10.70 4.05 1.58
C ALA A 287 11.52 2.99 0.83
N ARG A 288 11.41 2.89 -0.50
CA ARG A 288 12.25 2.02 -1.33
C ARG A 288 13.71 2.49 -1.38
N ARG A 289 13.94 3.81 -1.36
CA ARG A 289 15.24 4.43 -1.61
C ARG A 289 16.17 4.46 -0.39
N GLY A 290 15.70 4.09 0.77
CA GLY A 290 16.48 3.92 1.99
C GLY A 290 16.86 2.45 2.22
#